data_3df1fc9ea951daeca63eface020fb28d
#
_entry.id   3df1fc9ea951daeca63eface020fb28d
#
_cell.length_a   1.000
_cell.length_b   1.000
_cell.length_c   1.000
_cell.angle_alpha   90.00
_cell.angle_beta   90.00
_cell.angle_gamma   90.00
#
_symmetry.space_group_name_H-M   'P 1'
#
loop_
_entity.id
_entity.type
_entity.pdbx_description
1 polymer ?
#
loop_
_entity_poly.entity_id
_entity_poly.type
_entity_poly.pdbx_seq_one_letter_code
_entity_poly.pdbx_strand_id
1 'polypeptide(L)'
;ELNVSCLVLCQAEISEELRTMPTETCIISTPYDAFRAARLIFQSVPVERICNTQNVVSFHLDDRVDTVRDMVLKYRHPSYPILDGNEKVVGILTRYHLLRPRRKQVVLVDHNEASQSVPGLEEAEILAIIDHHRLADIQTGNPIYVRNEPVGSTNTIIAEMYQDRGLMPSAKLAGMMAAAIL
;
A
#
# COMPACT_ATOMS: atom_id res chain seq x y z
N GLU A 1 31.19 -14.40 -45.13
CA GLU A 1 29.87 -13.78 -44.95
C GLU A 1 29.58 -13.69 -43.44
N LEU A 2 29.50 -12.46 -42.92
CA LEU A 2 29.08 -12.22 -41.55
C LEU A 2 27.56 -12.22 -41.53
N ASN A 3 26.95 -13.22 -40.92
CA ASN A 3 25.49 -13.29 -40.78
C ASN A 3 25.04 -12.31 -39.65
N VAL A 4 24.93 -11.03 -39.99
CA VAL A 4 24.51 -9.95 -39.10
C VAL A 4 23.12 -9.43 -39.47
N SER A 5 22.26 -9.22 -38.48
CA SER A 5 20.90 -8.71 -38.72
C SER A 5 20.88 -7.18 -38.90
N CYS A 6 21.88 -6.46 -38.41
CA CYS A 6 21.96 -5.00 -38.53
C CYS A 6 23.42 -4.54 -38.59
N LEU A 7 23.66 -3.56 -39.45
CA LEU A 7 24.94 -2.84 -39.57
C LEU A 7 24.71 -1.38 -39.24
N VAL A 8 25.50 -0.86 -38.27
CA VAL A 8 25.41 0.55 -37.87
C VAL A 8 26.65 1.30 -38.32
N LEU A 9 26.44 2.25 -39.21
CA LEU A 9 27.48 3.16 -39.72
C LEU A 9 27.57 4.39 -38.78
N CYS A 10 28.67 4.52 -38.09
CA CYS A 10 28.90 5.62 -37.16
C CYS A 10 29.67 6.74 -37.86
N GLN A 11 29.16 7.99 -37.77
CA GLN A 11 29.77 9.18 -38.42
C GLN A 11 30.00 9.00 -39.93
N ALA A 12 29.19 8.20 -40.57
CA ALA A 12 29.27 7.92 -41.99
C ALA A 12 27.87 7.88 -42.62
N GLU A 13 27.74 8.34 -43.82
CA GLU A 13 26.51 8.22 -44.64
C GLU A 13 26.45 6.89 -45.35
N ILE A 14 25.22 6.44 -45.64
CA ILE A 14 24.99 5.24 -46.45
C ILE A 14 25.30 5.56 -47.91
N SER A 15 26.32 4.93 -48.49
CA SER A 15 26.66 5.11 -49.90
C SER A 15 25.57 4.56 -50.83
N GLU A 16 25.51 5.08 -52.06
CA GLU A 16 24.56 4.58 -53.08
C GLU A 16 24.77 3.08 -53.36
N GLU A 17 25.99 2.60 -53.32
CA GLU A 17 26.29 1.17 -53.49
C GLU A 17 25.65 0.32 -52.40
N LEU A 18 25.72 0.78 -51.13
CA LEU A 18 25.08 0.10 -50.00
C LEU A 18 23.54 0.18 -50.02
N ARG A 19 22.98 1.27 -50.63
CA ARG A 19 21.53 1.41 -50.79
C ARG A 19 20.95 0.47 -51.83
N THR A 20 21.72 0.15 -52.85
CA THR A 20 21.31 -0.70 -53.96
C THR A 20 21.71 -2.16 -53.79
N MET A 21 22.51 -2.49 -52.81
CA MET A 21 22.97 -3.83 -52.56
C MET A 21 21.81 -4.71 -52.03
N PRO A 22 21.53 -5.86 -52.69
CA PRO A 22 20.54 -6.79 -52.19
C PRO A 22 21.01 -7.43 -50.90
N THR A 23 20.43 -7.06 -49.79
CA THR A 23 20.77 -7.58 -48.45
C THR A 23 19.53 -7.65 -47.58
N GLU A 24 19.45 -8.68 -46.71
CA GLU A 24 18.46 -8.76 -45.62
C GLU A 24 18.93 -8.02 -44.37
N THR A 25 20.18 -7.55 -44.37
CA THR A 25 20.76 -6.82 -43.25
C THR A 25 20.21 -5.39 -43.21
N CYS A 26 19.64 -5.00 -42.09
CA CYS A 26 19.25 -3.61 -41.86
C CYS A 26 20.49 -2.72 -41.73
N ILE A 27 20.57 -1.62 -42.52
CA ILE A 27 21.67 -0.68 -42.46
C ILE A 27 21.18 0.64 -41.86
N ILE A 28 21.81 1.09 -40.78
CA ILE A 28 21.48 2.35 -40.08
C ILE A 28 22.68 3.26 -40.08
N SER A 29 22.51 4.53 -40.44
CA SER A 29 23.53 5.58 -40.31
C SER A 29 23.23 6.43 -39.03
N THR A 30 24.26 6.80 -38.32
CA THR A 30 24.15 7.67 -37.14
C THR A 30 25.27 8.71 -37.08
N PRO A 31 25.01 9.94 -36.67
CA PRO A 31 26.03 10.96 -36.47
C PRO A 31 26.90 10.71 -35.22
N TYR A 32 26.54 9.75 -34.38
CA TYR A 32 27.30 9.40 -33.18
C TYR A 32 28.55 8.58 -33.50
N ASP A 33 29.57 8.70 -32.66
CA ASP A 33 30.72 7.80 -32.68
C ASP A 33 30.31 6.37 -32.24
N ALA A 34 31.19 5.41 -32.54
CA ALA A 34 30.91 4.01 -32.28
C ALA A 34 30.65 3.68 -30.79
N PHE A 35 31.34 4.39 -29.86
CA PHE A 35 31.14 4.16 -28.42
C PHE A 35 29.76 4.63 -27.99
N ARG A 36 29.35 5.83 -28.42
CA ARG A 36 28.02 6.37 -28.10
C ARG A 36 26.91 5.56 -28.75
N ALA A 37 27.08 5.13 -30.00
CA ALA A 37 26.11 4.27 -30.69
C ALA A 37 25.97 2.93 -29.99
N ALA A 38 27.06 2.25 -29.65
CA ALA A 38 27.03 0.99 -28.91
C ALA A 38 26.34 1.13 -27.54
N ARG A 39 26.62 2.23 -26.81
CA ARG A 39 25.97 2.52 -25.51
C ARG A 39 24.47 2.70 -25.67
N LEU A 40 24.00 3.45 -26.68
CA LEU A 40 22.58 3.67 -26.92
C LEU A 40 21.86 2.37 -27.31
N ILE A 41 22.50 1.52 -28.14
CA ILE A 41 21.99 0.20 -28.50
C ILE A 41 21.86 -0.66 -27.25
N PHE A 42 22.89 -0.68 -26.40
CA PHE A 42 22.85 -1.45 -25.15
C PHE A 42 21.75 -0.96 -24.20
N GLN A 43 21.52 0.35 -24.13
CA GLN A 43 20.46 0.97 -23.33
C GLN A 43 19.05 0.80 -23.94
N SER A 44 18.92 0.42 -25.21
CA SER A 44 17.64 0.24 -25.90
C SER A 44 17.01 -1.13 -25.70
N VAL A 45 17.58 -1.98 -24.81
CA VAL A 45 17.01 -3.29 -24.51
C VAL A 45 15.56 -3.11 -24.00
N PRO A 46 14.57 -3.73 -24.65
CA PRO A 46 13.18 -3.63 -24.19
C PRO A 46 13.01 -4.12 -22.76
N VAL A 47 12.18 -3.44 -21.98
CA VAL A 47 11.89 -3.81 -20.58
C VAL A 47 11.41 -5.26 -20.49
N GLU A 48 10.66 -5.73 -21.48
CA GLU A 48 10.20 -7.13 -21.60
C GLU A 48 11.33 -8.16 -21.45
N ARG A 49 12.55 -7.84 -21.93
CA ARG A 49 13.69 -8.76 -21.85
C ARG A 49 14.39 -8.77 -20.50
N ILE A 50 14.18 -7.75 -19.67
CA ILE A 50 14.82 -7.60 -18.36
C ILE A 50 13.84 -7.71 -17.20
N CYS A 51 12.52 -7.62 -17.45
CA CYS A 51 11.53 -7.80 -16.42
C CYS A 51 11.30 -9.29 -16.12
N ASN A 52 11.07 -9.57 -14.85
CA ASN A 52 10.65 -10.90 -14.45
C ASN A 52 9.12 -10.99 -14.62
N THR A 53 8.67 -11.83 -15.55
CA THR A 53 7.25 -12.08 -15.83
C THR A 53 6.74 -13.37 -15.18
N GLN A 54 7.65 -14.18 -14.60
CA GLN A 54 7.29 -15.45 -13.97
C GLN A 54 7.30 -15.30 -12.45
N ASN A 55 6.26 -15.87 -11.82
CA ASN A 55 6.15 -15.89 -10.35
C ASN A 55 6.21 -14.49 -9.70
N VAL A 56 5.60 -13.49 -10.33
CA VAL A 56 5.47 -12.17 -9.73
C VAL A 56 4.56 -12.26 -8.51
N VAL A 57 5.13 -11.99 -7.34
CA VAL A 57 4.36 -11.91 -6.10
C VAL A 57 3.82 -10.49 -5.97
N SER A 58 2.52 -10.35 -5.92
CA SER A 58 1.79 -9.11 -5.71
C SER A 58 0.86 -9.25 -4.51
N PHE A 59 0.38 -8.12 -4.01
CA PHE A 59 -0.59 -8.06 -2.93
C PHE A 59 -1.74 -7.15 -3.31
N HIS A 60 -2.89 -7.32 -2.66
CA HIS A 60 -4.06 -6.46 -2.79
C HIS A 60 -4.17 -5.49 -1.62
N LEU A 61 -4.93 -4.40 -1.81
CA LEU A 61 -5.15 -3.40 -0.76
C LEU A 61 -5.80 -3.97 0.49
N ASP A 62 -6.61 -5.03 0.33
CA ASP A 62 -7.36 -5.66 1.40
C ASP A 62 -6.61 -6.84 2.07
N ASP A 63 -5.40 -7.15 1.60
CA ASP A 63 -4.60 -8.20 2.21
C ASP A 63 -4.17 -7.82 3.63
N ARG A 64 -4.23 -8.79 4.52
CA ARG A 64 -3.82 -8.61 5.92
C ARG A 64 -2.30 -8.48 6.02
N VAL A 65 -1.85 -7.55 6.84
CA VAL A 65 -0.41 -7.25 7.03
C VAL A 65 0.37 -8.45 7.56
N ASP A 66 -0.22 -9.29 8.41
CA ASP A 66 0.38 -10.53 8.91
C ASP A 66 0.68 -11.51 7.77
N THR A 67 -0.31 -11.80 6.92
CA THR A 67 -0.16 -12.67 5.74
C THR A 67 0.89 -12.12 4.77
N VAL A 68 0.85 -10.80 4.52
CA VAL A 68 1.82 -10.12 3.66
C VAL A 68 3.23 -10.24 4.21
N ARG A 69 3.41 -10.09 5.55
CA ARG A 69 4.70 -10.23 6.22
C ARG A 69 5.31 -11.62 6.00
N ASP A 70 4.52 -12.67 6.15
CA ASP A 70 4.96 -14.05 5.95
C ASP A 70 5.40 -14.30 4.50
N MET A 71 4.65 -13.78 3.55
CA MET A 71 5.00 -13.88 2.12
C MET A 71 6.27 -13.11 1.78
N VAL A 72 6.45 -11.91 2.32
CA VAL A 72 7.68 -11.10 2.13
C VAL A 72 8.90 -11.79 2.71
N LEU A 73 8.78 -12.47 3.85
CA LEU A 73 9.85 -13.27 4.44
C LEU A 73 10.20 -14.49 3.58
N LYS A 74 9.20 -15.13 2.97
CA LYS A 74 9.38 -16.29 2.10
C LYS A 74 10.06 -15.95 0.78
N TYR A 75 9.59 -14.94 0.06
CA TYR A 75 10.04 -14.64 -1.31
C TYR A 75 11.21 -13.66 -1.38
N ARG A 76 11.44 -12.85 -0.36
CA ARG A 76 12.61 -11.95 -0.20
C ARG A 76 12.87 -10.98 -1.36
N HIS A 77 11.84 -10.58 -2.12
CA HIS A 77 12.01 -9.52 -3.13
C HIS A 77 12.25 -8.16 -2.46
N PRO A 78 12.91 -7.22 -3.15
CA PRO A 78 13.14 -5.86 -2.62
C PRO A 78 11.83 -5.05 -2.53
N SER A 79 10.89 -5.32 -3.43
CA SER A 79 9.59 -4.65 -3.52
C SER A 79 8.54 -5.57 -4.14
N TYR A 80 7.27 -5.24 -3.87
CA TYR A 80 6.10 -5.98 -4.31
C TYR A 80 5.05 -5.01 -4.83
N PRO A 81 4.45 -5.23 -6.01
CA PRO A 81 3.34 -4.41 -6.48
C PRO A 81 2.10 -4.63 -5.61
N ILE A 82 1.36 -3.55 -5.36
CA ILE A 82 0.02 -3.56 -4.76
C ILE A 82 -1.00 -3.33 -5.86
N LEU A 83 -2.00 -4.19 -5.90
CA LEU A 83 -3.06 -4.18 -6.90
C LEU A 83 -4.38 -3.69 -6.29
N ASP A 84 -5.22 -3.07 -7.10
CA ASP A 84 -6.62 -2.79 -6.76
C ASP A 84 -7.53 -3.95 -7.19
N GLY A 85 -8.84 -3.81 -6.95
CA GLY A 85 -9.85 -4.79 -7.36
C GLY A 85 -9.99 -4.99 -8.88
N ASN A 86 -9.31 -4.19 -9.71
CA ASN A 86 -9.26 -4.30 -11.17
C ASN A 86 -7.89 -4.80 -11.66
N GLU A 87 -7.07 -5.39 -10.81
CA GLU A 87 -5.72 -5.89 -11.12
C GLU A 87 -4.76 -4.79 -11.61
N LYS A 88 -5.00 -3.53 -11.28
CA LYS A 88 -4.10 -2.43 -11.62
C LYS A 88 -3.15 -2.14 -10.47
N VAL A 89 -1.89 -1.88 -10.82
CA VAL A 89 -0.88 -1.48 -9.84
C VAL A 89 -1.21 -0.09 -9.30
N VAL A 90 -1.49 0.00 -8.01
CA VAL A 90 -1.82 1.24 -7.28
C VAL A 90 -0.74 1.65 -6.29
N GLY A 91 0.24 0.80 -6.07
CA GLY A 91 1.33 1.11 -5.15
C GLY A 91 2.45 0.06 -5.17
N ILE A 92 3.45 0.30 -4.34
CA ILE A 92 4.57 -0.62 -4.13
C ILE A 92 4.77 -0.80 -2.64
N LEU A 93 4.81 -2.05 -2.20
CA LEU A 93 5.20 -2.45 -0.85
C LEU A 93 6.69 -2.75 -0.81
N THR A 94 7.37 -2.28 0.21
CA THR A 94 8.76 -2.64 0.53
C THR A 94 8.85 -3.17 1.96
N ARG A 95 9.94 -3.82 2.30
CA ARG A 95 10.18 -4.27 3.69
C ARG A 95 10.15 -3.13 4.69
N TYR A 96 10.55 -1.93 4.30
CA TYR A 96 10.52 -0.76 5.17
C TYR A 96 9.10 -0.43 5.66
N HIS A 97 8.09 -0.57 4.79
CA HIS A 97 6.69 -0.34 5.16
C HIS A 97 6.19 -1.33 6.21
N LEU A 98 6.73 -2.57 6.22
CA LEU A 98 6.37 -3.59 7.21
C LEU A 98 7.09 -3.41 8.56
N LEU A 99 8.26 -2.75 8.57
CA LEU A 99 9.00 -2.47 9.81
C LEU A 99 8.33 -1.36 10.63
N ARG A 100 7.61 -0.45 9.99
CA ARG A 100 6.88 0.64 10.62
C ARG A 100 5.48 0.76 10.04
N PRO A 101 4.61 -0.22 10.27
CA PRO A 101 3.23 -0.15 9.82
C PRO A 101 2.55 1.06 10.49
N ARG A 102 1.79 1.81 9.71
CA ARG A 102 0.94 2.87 10.27
C ARG A 102 -0.23 2.21 10.97
N ARG A 103 -0.21 2.21 12.30
CA ARG A 103 -1.30 1.65 13.11
C ARG A 103 -2.59 2.42 12.86
N LYS A 104 -3.69 1.71 12.72
CA LYS A 104 -5.02 2.33 12.68
C LYS A 104 -5.36 2.88 14.06
N GLN A 105 -5.87 4.10 14.09
CA GLN A 105 -6.31 4.73 15.34
C GLN A 105 -7.76 4.34 15.60
N VAL A 106 -8.05 3.92 16.83
CA VAL A 106 -9.37 3.47 17.25
C VAL A 106 -9.80 4.12 18.54
N VAL A 107 -11.09 4.29 18.71
CA VAL A 107 -11.74 4.62 19.97
C VAL A 107 -12.63 3.44 20.34
N LEU A 108 -12.45 2.90 21.54
CA LEU A 108 -13.31 1.84 22.06
C LEU A 108 -14.54 2.47 22.72
N VAL A 109 -15.71 2.00 22.33
CA VAL A 109 -16.99 2.47 22.87
C VAL A 109 -17.80 1.25 23.30
N ASP A 110 -18.32 1.28 24.52
CA ASP A 110 -19.17 0.25 25.11
C ASP A 110 -18.43 -1.09 25.39
N HIS A 111 -17.11 -1.08 25.42
CA HIS A 111 -16.30 -2.21 25.86
C HIS A 111 -14.85 -1.78 26.16
N ASN A 112 -14.19 -2.49 27.07
CA ASN A 112 -12.79 -2.30 27.38
C ASN A 112 -12.05 -3.65 27.62
N GLU A 113 -12.58 -4.74 27.08
CA GLU A 113 -11.97 -6.07 27.08
C GLU A 113 -11.47 -6.44 25.67
N ALA A 114 -10.24 -6.94 25.57
CA ALA A 114 -9.68 -7.37 24.28
C ALA A 114 -10.50 -8.52 23.64
N SER A 115 -11.04 -9.40 24.48
CA SER A 115 -11.88 -10.53 24.06
C SER A 115 -13.21 -10.15 23.43
N GLN A 116 -13.70 -8.94 23.70
CA GLN A 116 -14.95 -8.40 23.16
C GLN A 116 -14.73 -7.51 21.92
N SER A 117 -13.47 -7.28 21.57
CA SER A 117 -13.09 -6.43 20.45
C SER A 117 -12.96 -7.23 19.14
N VAL A 118 -12.83 -6.48 18.05
CA VAL A 118 -12.57 -7.07 16.74
C VAL A 118 -11.15 -7.65 16.68
N PRO A 119 -10.92 -8.72 15.90
CA PRO A 119 -9.58 -9.25 15.66
C PRO A 119 -8.66 -8.16 15.07
N GLY A 120 -7.43 -8.08 15.58
CA GLY A 120 -6.43 -7.10 15.13
C GLY A 120 -6.38 -5.84 16.00
N LEU A 121 -7.11 -5.76 17.13
CA LEU A 121 -7.02 -4.63 18.06
C LEU A 121 -5.60 -4.42 18.57
N GLU A 122 -4.84 -5.48 18.77
CA GLU A 122 -3.44 -5.47 19.21
C GLU A 122 -2.50 -4.75 18.21
N GLU A 123 -2.90 -4.65 16.96
CA GLU A 123 -2.17 -3.91 15.91
C GLU A 123 -2.62 -2.44 15.80
N ALA A 124 -3.68 -2.04 16.50
CA ALA A 124 -4.20 -0.68 16.47
C ALA A 124 -3.56 0.22 17.53
N GLU A 125 -3.73 1.52 17.39
CA GLU A 125 -3.43 2.54 18.38
C GLU A 125 -4.74 2.99 19.04
N ILE A 126 -4.95 2.64 20.30
CA ILE A 126 -6.14 3.05 21.03
C ILE A 126 -5.95 4.50 21.48
N LEU A 127 -6.86 5.38 21.07
CA LEU A 127 -6.84 6.80 21.41
C LEU A 127 -7.67 7.12 22.65
N ALA A 128 -8.79 6.41 22.80
CA ALA A 128 -9.71 6.64 23.92
C ALA A 128 -10.55 5.40 24.19
N ILE A 129 -11.07 5.33 25.43
CA ILE A 129 -12.07 4.35 25.87
C ILE A 129 -13.24 5.11 26.49
N ILE A 130 -14.46 4.84 26.04
CA ILE A 130 -15.70 5.39 26.59
C ILE A 130 -16.62 4.21 26.92
N ASP A 131 -16.80 3.95 28.20
CA ASP A 131 -17.46 2.72 28.65
C ASP A 131 -18.18 2.89 29.99
N HIS A 132 -19.05 1.94 30.32
CA HIS A 132 -19.78 1.89 31.59
C HIS A 132 -19.60 0.53 32.30
N HIS A 133 -18.88 -0.39 31.69
CA HIS A 133 -18.59 -1.70 32.28
C HIS A 133 -17.43 -1.66 33.28
N ARG A 134 -17.21 -2.77 33.98
CA ARG A 134 -16.02 -2.94 34.80
C ARG A 134 -14.75 -2.75 33.97
N LEU A 135 -13.72 -2.18 34.56
CA LEU A 135 -12.42 -2.09 33.90
C LEU A 135 -11.80 -3.49 33.74
N ALA A 136 -11.28 -3.75 32.55
CA ALA A 136 -10.70 -5.03 32.17
C ALA A 136 -9.22 -4.91 31.77
N ASP A 137 -8.77 -5.65 30.77
CA ASP A 137 -7.38 -5.97 30.49
C ASP A 137 -6.75 -5.19 29.31
N ILE A 138 -7.39 -4.15 28.81
CA ILE A 138 -6.83 -3.34 27.72
C ILE A 138 -5.52 -2.68 28.17
N GLN A 139 -4.46 -2.98 27.42
CA GLN A 139 -3.16 -2.35 27.59
C GLN A 139 -2.89 -1.37 26.46
N THR A 140 -2.35 -0.18 26.82
CA THR A 140 -2.02 0.87 25.87
C THR A 140 -0.55 1.24 25.96
N GLY A 141 0.08 1.56 24.83
CA GLY A 141 1.48 1.97 24.79
C GLY A 141 1.72 3.41 25.28
N ASN A 142 0.68 4.24 25.30
CA ASN A 142 0.72 5.64 25.72
C ASN A 142 -0.45 5.93 26.66
N PRO A 143 -0.40 7.01 27.46
CA PRO A 143 -1.57 7.51 28.17
C PRO A 143 -2.67 7.88 27.19
N ILE A 144 -3.90 7.45 27.48
CA ILE A 144 -5.09 7.69 26.64
C ILE A 144 -6.19 8.36 27.45
N TYR A 145 -7.17 8.93 26.78
CA TYR A 145 -8.40 9.40 27.42
C TYR A 145 -9.28 8.20 27.78
N VAL A 146 -9.69 8.11 29.06
CA VAL A 146 -10.65 7.08 29.51
C VAL A 146 -11.78 7.79 30.25
N ARG A 147 -13.02 7.54 29.80
CA ARG A 147 -14.24 7.94 30.51
C ARG A 147 -15.05 6.69 30.77
N ASN A 148 -15.03 6.25 32.02
CA ASN A 148 -15.78 5.09 32.47
C ASN A 148 -16.61 5.49 33.69
N GLU A 149 -17.92 5.34 33.60
CA GLU A 149 -18.87 5.78 34.61
C GLU A 149 -19.91 4.69 34.89
N PRO A 150 -20.33 4.50 36.15
CA PRO A 150 -21.29 3.47 36.53
C PRO A 150 -22.74 3.88 36.21
N VAL A 151 -23.04 3.99 34.92
CA VAL A 151 -24.34 4.35 34.39
C VAL A 151 -25.00 3.15 33.70
N GLY A 152 -26.29 3.23 33.37
CA GLY A 152 -27.04 2.14 32.74
C GLY A 152 -26.69 1.89 31.27
N SER A 153 -26.09 2.88 30.58
CA SER A 153 -25.74 2.79 29.16
C SER A 153 -24.61 3.74 28.82
N THR A 154 -23.68 3.34 27.96
CA THR A 154 -22.64 4.22 27.41
C THR A 154 -23.23 5.43 26.69
N ASN A 155 -24.45 5.32 26.16
CA ASN A 155 -25.14 6.46 25.55
C ASN A 155 -25.42 7.60 26.52
N THR A 156 -25.57 7.33 27.82
CA THR A 156 -25.65 8.36 28.86
C THR A 156 -24.36 9.19 28.89
N ILE A 157 -23.22 8.54 28.91
CA ILE A 157 -21.91 9.19 28.88
C ILE A 157 -21.75 10.03 27.59
N ILE A 158 -22.15 9.48 26.45
CA ILE A 158 -22.09 10.19 25.17
C ILE A 158 -22.99 11.44 25.19
N ALA A 159 -24.21 11.34 25.74
CA ALA A 159 -25.11 12.49 25.86
C ALA A 159 -24.50 13.60 26.74
N GLU A 160 -23.89 13.25 27.87
CA GLU A 160 -23.17 14.18 28.74
C GLU A 160 -21.97 14.82 28.00
N MET A 161 -21.22 14.05 27.23
CA MET A 161 -20.11 14.57 26.43
C MET A 161 -20.57 15.60 25.38
N TYR A 162 -21.78 15.45 24.81
CA TYR A 162 -22.39 16.47 23.96
C TYR A 162 -22.70 17.75 24.75
N GLN A 163 -23.29 17.60 25.95
CA GLN A 163 -23.61 18.73 26.83
C GLN A 163 -22.34 19.46 27.32
N ASP A 164 -21.33 18.74 27.77
CA ASP A 164 -20.07 19.28 28.23
C ASP A 164 -19.37 20.16 27.18
N ARG A 165 -19.57 19.85 25.90
CA ARG A 165 -19.02 20.59 24.77
C ARG A 165 -19.95 21.64 24.18
N GLY A 166 -21.16 21.81 24.73
CA GLY A 166 -22.19 22.70 24.19
C GLY A 166 -22.65 22.32 22.79
N LEU A 167 -22.51 21.04 22.42
CA LEU A 167 -22.91 20.51 21.13
C LEU A 167 -24.35 19.94 21.21
N MET A 168 -25.12 20.13 20.14
CA MET A 168 -26.45 19.54 20.02
C MET A 168 -26.42 18.39 19.01
N PRO A 169 -26.81 17.18 19.41
CA PRO A 169 -26.95 16.08 18.47
C PRO A 169 -28.11 16.35 17.50
N SER A 170 -28.07 15.75 16.30
CA SER A 170 -29.22 15.78 15.40
C SER A 170 -30.40 15.09 16.06
N ALA A 171 -31.63 15.47 15.66
CA ALA A 171 -32.86 14.87 16.20
C ALA A 171 -32.90 13.34 16.08
N LYS A 172 -32.37 12.80 14.96
CA LYS A 172 -32.25 11.35 14.75
C LYS A 172 -31.30 10.72 15.77
N LEU A 173 -30.10 11.32 15.96
CA LEU A 173 -29.10 10.83 16.91
C LEU A 173 -29.61 10.94 18.35
N ALA A 174 -30.24 12.06 18.73
CA ALA A 174 -30.86 12.24 20.05
C ALA A 174 -31.91 11.16 20.34
N GLY A 175 -32.76 10.86 19.33
CA GLY A 175 -33.78 9.80 19.46
C GLY A 175 -33.14 8.40 19.64
N MET A 176 -32.07 8.09 18.92
CA MET A 176 -31.34 6.82 19.09
C MET A 176 -30.67 6.71 20.46
N MET A 177 -30.03 7.79 20.94
CA MET A 177 -29.42 7.81 22.28
C MET A 177 -30.50 7.66 23.37
N ALA A 178 -31.62 8.37 23.25
CA ALA A 178 -32.73 8.25 24.22
C ALA A 178 -33.26 6.81 24.27
N ALA A 179 -33.46 6.16 23.12
CA ALA A 179 -33.91 4.77 23.06
C ALA A 179 -32.91 3.76 23.67
N ALA A 180 -31.66 4.08 23.71
CA ALA A 180 -30.61 3.20 24.29
C ALA A 180 -30.35 3.50 25.80
N ILE A 181 -30.86 4.61 26.31
CA ILE A 181 -30.78 5.00 27.73
C ILE A 181 -31.98 4.47 28.51
N LEU A 182 -33.17 4.39 27.89
CA LEU A 182 -34.43 3.92 28.47
C LEU A 182 -34.49 2.40 28.57
#